data_4197667335a52353aae6909636d84d03
#
_entry.id   4197667335a52353aae6909636d84d03
#
_cell.length_a   1.000
_cell.length_b   1.000
_cell.length_c   1.000
_cell.angle_alpha   90.00
_cell.angle_beta   90.00
_cell.angle_gamma   90.00
#
_symmetry.space_group_name_H-M   'P 1'
#
loop_
_entity.id
_entity.type
_entity.pdbx_description
1 polymer ?
#
loop_
_entity_poly.entity_id
_entity_poly.type
_entity_poly.pdbx_seq_one_letter_code
_entity_poly.pdbx_strand_id
1 'polypeptide(L)'
;MPFLSVIVPIYRVEPYLKVCVDSILSQDFADMEIILVDDGSPDGCPKICDDYAKKDGRIRIIHQENGGLVRARKAGARIASGKYITFVDSDDWIDKGMYRTLYELAEKTGADILVTGAFVEVESDGRQEILENPAAAGLYTGEKLEKLREKMLYSGHFYRPGIYPVVWNKWFQRDILLKNLLPIDDRISLGEDMACTYPCLMDAGSVFIYSDEIFYHYRIRKDAMTKQDTGAAAEKYGILYRYLEKIFPREKMPKIAEQLNYHRAYLVSVVLLEELLKHDRIGSFQKGKEIARECFAKEAIQYLMSGIHLEQLQLPVSHRQVLTAYRKKRALSLLFWTQIGYLSQWLLWKLERK
;
A
#
# COMPACT_ATOMS: atom_id res chain seq x y z
N MET A 1 -7.20 10.18 -27.84
CA MET A 1 -6.60 9.55 -26.62
C MET A 1 -7.67 9.59 -25.55
N PRO A 2 -7.90 8.52 -24.83
CA PRO A 2 -8.90 8.52 -23.75
C PRO A 2 -8.51 9.48 -22.62
N PHE A 3 -9.49 9.89 -21.82
CA PHE A 3 -9.23 10.69 -20.63
C PHE A 3 -8.61 9.83 -19.51
N LEU A 4 -9.08 8.59 -19.37
CA LEU A 4 -8.68 7.67 -18.30
C LEU A 4 -8.14 6.35 -18.84
N SER A 5 -7.02 5.88 -18.30
CA SER A 5 -6.58 4.49 -18.43
C SER A 5 -6.79 3.78 -17.10
N VAL A 6 -7.57 2.70 -17.11
CA VAL A 6 -7.82 1.84 -15.95
C VAL A 6 -6.97 0.60 -16.08
N ILE A 7 -6.03 0.39 -15.17
CA ILE A 7 -5.13 -0.78 -15.17
C ILE A 7 -5.58 -1.76 -14.10
N VAL A 8 -5.82 -3.01 -14.50
CA VAL A 8 -6.22 -4.11 -13.61
C VAL A 8 -5.13 -5.18 -13.65
N PRO A 9 -4.26 -5.25 -12.63
CA PRO A 9 -3.30 -6.35 -12.49
C PRO A 9 -4.01 -7.60 -12.00
N ILE A 10 -3.75 -8.75 -12.65
CA ILE A 10 -4.54 -9.99 -12.44
C ILE A 10 -3.59 -11.15 -12.16
N TYR A 11 -3.79 -11.83 -11.01
CA TYR A 11 -3.10 -13.07 -10.67
C TYR A 11 -3.88 -13.88 -9.65
N ARG A 12 -4.36 -15.08 -10.02
CA ARG A 12 -5.11 -16.03 -9.15
C ARG A 12 -6.34 -15.41 -8.49
N VAL A 13 -7.21 -14.81 -9.29
CA VAL A 13 -8.43 -14.12 -8.81
C VAL A 13 -9.67 -14.51 -9.59
N GLU A 14 -9.68 -15.69 -10.21
CA GLU A 14 -10.78 -16.17 -11.06
C GLU A 14 -12.19 -15.96 -10.44
N PRO A 15 -12.43 -16.22 -9.14
CA PRO A 15 -13.76 -16.04 -8.54
C PRO A 15 -14.22 -14.58 -8.49
N TYR A 16 -13.30 -13.61 -8.51
CA TYR A 16 -13.57 -12.18 -8.28
C TYR A 16 -13.50 -11.36 -9.56
N LEU A 17 -12.70 -11.78 -10.54
CA LEU A 17 -12.34 -10.99 -11.72
C LEU A 17 -13.54 -10.47 -12.50
N LYS A 18 -14.61 -11.26 -12.62
CA LYS A 18 -15.83 -10.84 -13.34
C LYS A 18 -16.51 -9.66 -12.64
N VAL A 19 -16.65 -9.71 -11.32
CA VAL A 19 -17.26 -8.62 -10.53
C VAL A 19 -16.44 -7.35 -10.70
N CYS A 20 -15.12 -7.44 -10.64
CA CYS A 20 -14.21 -6.32 -10.86
C CYS A 20 -14.41 -5.69 -12.24
N VAL A 21 -14.26 -6.48 -13.32
CA VAL A 21 -14.36 -5.97 -14.70
C VAL A 21 -15.76 -5.44 -15.00
N ASP A 22 -16.82 -6.12 -14.57
CA ASP A 22 -18.20 -5.66 -14.76
C ASP A 22 -18.46 -4.33 -14.06
N SER A 23 -17.88 -4.10 -12.87
CA SER A 23 -18.00 -2.84 -12.14
C SER A 23 -17.35 -1.67 -12.90
N ILE A 24 -16.22 -1.91 -13.57
CA ILE A 24 -15.53 -0.92 -14.41
C ILE A 24 -16.33 -0.67 -15.69
N LEU A 25 -16.85 -1.71 -16.34
CA LEU A 25 -17.63 -1.59 -17.57
C LEU A 25 -18.98 -0.89 -17.35
N SER A 26 -19.56 -1.01 -16.17
CA SER A 26 -20.84 -0.39 -15.79
C SER A 26 -20.75 1.10 -15.48
N GLN A 27 -19.55 1.69 -15.47
CA GLN A 27 -19.37 3.12 -15.22
C GLN A 27 -20.07 3.97 -16.30
N ASP A 28 -20.73 5.05 -15.90
CA ASP A 28 -21.35 6.03 -16.78
C ASP A 28 -20.34 7.03 -17.39
N PHE A 29 -19.14 6.53 -17.68
CA PHE A 29 -18.03 7.25 -18.25
C PHE A 29 -17.41 6.45 -19.42
N ALA A 30 -17.53 6.95 -20.63
CA ALA A 30 -17.12 6.21 -21.83
C ALA A 30 -15.69 6.54 -22.30
N ASP A 31 -15.15 7.72 -21.94
CA ASP A 31 -13.83 8.19 -22.42
C ASP A 31 -12.68 7.55 -21.63
N MET A 32 -12.66 6.20 -21.67
CA MET A 32 -11.64 5.39 -20.98
C MET A 32 -11.17 4.21 -21.83
N GLU A 33 -9.95 3.75 -21.57
CA GLU A 33 -9.45 2.43 -21.94
C GLU A 33 -9.26 1.58 -20.68
N ILE A 34 -9.41 0.27 -20.81
CA ILE A 34 -9.24 -0.70 -19.72
C ILE A 34 -8.12 -1.65 -20.11
N ILE A 35 -7.10 -1.75 -19.28
CA ILE A 35 -5.91 -2.57 -19.54
C ILE A 35 -5.88 -3.70 -18.52
N LEU A 36 -6.27 -4.90 -18.95
CA LEU A 36 -6.22 -6.12 -18.16
C LEU A 36 -4.82 -6.71 -18.29
N VAL A 37 -4.08 -6.83 -17.19
CA VAL A 37 -2.72 -7.37 -17.19
C VAL A 37 -2.72 -8.70 -16.44
N ASP A 38 -2.82 -9.79 -17.19
CA ASP A 38 -2.69 -11.13 -16.65
C ASP A 38 -1.21 -11.46 -16.43
N ASP A 39 -0.81 -11.54 -15.18
CA ASP A 39 0.57 -11.80 -14.73
C ASP A 39 0.84 -13.32 -14.62
N GLY A 40 0.47 -14.07 -15.64
CA GLY A 40 0.69 -15.51 -15.72
C GLY A 40 -0.19 -16.30 -14.75
N SER A 41 -1.46 -15.96 -14.64
CA SER A 41 -2.42 -16.66 -13.80
C SER A 41 -2.58 -18.12 -14.23
N PRO A 42 -2.45 -19.09 -13.30
CA PRO A 42 -2.61 -20.51 -13.61
C PRO A 42 -4.07 -21.00 -13.59
N ASP A 43 -5.02 -20.14 -13.24
CA ASP A 43 -6.47 -20.38 -13.17
C ASP A 43 -7.19 -19.91 -14.44
N GLY A 44 -8.51 -19.72 -14.38
CA GLY A 44 -9.33 -19.30 -15.51
C GLY A 44 -9.21 -17.82 -15.91
N CYS A 45 -8.42 -17.02 -15.20
CA CYS A 45 -8.28 -15.57 -15.45
C CYS A 45 -7.90 -15.23 -16.91
N PRO A 46 -6.91 -15.89 -17.57
CA PRO A 46 -6.53 -15.56 -18.94
C PRO A 46 -7.71 -15.65 -19.91
N LYS A 47 -8.49 -16.74 -19.80
CA LYS A 47 -9.69 -16.94 -20.63
C LYS A 47 -10.77 -15.87 -20.37
N ILE A 48 -10.97 -15.49 -19.12
CA ILE A 48 -11.92 -14.43 -18.74
C ILE A 48 -11.51 -13.12 -19.40
N CYS A 49 -10.24 -12.73 -19.35
CA CYS A 49 -9.70 -11.53 -20.01
C CYS A 49 -9.99 -11.54 -21.50
N ASP A 50 -9.68 -12.64 -22.21
CA ASP A 50 -9.92 -12.79 -23.64
C ASP A 50 -11.40 -12.67 -24.01
N ASP A 51 -12.28 -13.24 -23.18
CA ASP A 51 -13.71 -13.21 -23.42
C ASP A 51 -14.29 -11.78 -23.22
N TYR A 52 -13.73 -10.96 -22.31
CA TYR A 52 -14.10 -9.55 -22.16
C TYR A 52 -13.58 -8.69 -23.30
N ALA A 53 -12.35 -8.85 -23.75
CA ALA A 53 -11.80 -8.06 -24.85
C ALA A 53 -12.52 -8.29 -26.18
N LYS A 54 -13.09 -9.49 -26.40
CA LYS A 54 -13.95 -9.75 -27.57
C LYS A 54 -15.27 -9.01 -27.53
N LYS A 55 -15.74 -8.61 -26.32
CA LYS A 55 -17.06 -8.00 -26.13
C LYS A 55 -17.01 -6.47 -26.08
N ASP A 56 -15.91 -5.89 -25.62
CA ASP A 56 -15.77 -4.44 -25.46
C ASP A 56 -14.44 -3.95 -26.02
N GLY A 57 -14.50 -3.12 -27.08
CA GLY A 57 -13.34 -2.59 -27.77
C GLY A 57 -12.47 -1.61 -26.95
N ARG A 58 -12.92 -1.20 -25.77
CA ARG A 58 -12.12 -0.38 -24.84
C ARG A 58 -11.10 -1.21 -24.07
N ILE A 59 -11.25 -2.55 -24.08
CA ILE A 59 -10.39 -3.48 -23.33
C ILE A 59 -9.18 -3.86 -24.16
N ARG A 60 -8.02 -3.70 -23.55
CA ARG A 60 -6.72 -4.18 -24.03
C ARG A 60 -6.16 -5.19 -23.04
N ILE A 61 -5.52 -6.25 -23.54
CA ILE A 61 -4.96 -7.31 -22.70
C ILE A 61 -3.45 -7.38 -22.85
N ILE A 62 -2.79 -7.67 -21.75
CA ILE A 62 -1.40 -8.12 -21.69
C ILE A 62 -1.40 -9.46 -20.98
N HIS A 63 -0.92 -10.51 -21.64
CA HIS A 63 -0.52 -11.75 -21.00
C HIS A 63 1.00 -11.77 -20.86
N GLN A 64 1.50 -11.96 -19.63
CA GLN A 64 2.94 -12.03 -19.38
C GLN A 64 3.27 -13.19 -18.43
N GLU A 65 4.54 -13.60 -18.39
CA GLU A 65 5.01 -14.49 -17.34
C GLU A 65 4.94 -13.80 -15.97
N ASN A 66 4.58 -14.57 -14.94
CA ASN A 66 4.45 -14.03 -13.59
C ASN A 66 5.73 -13.29 -13.17
N GLY A 67 5.57 -12.04 -12.87
CA GLY A 67 6.64 -11.13 -12.46
C GLY A 67 6.31 -10.30 -11.23
N GLY A 68 5.11 -10.50 -10.67
CA GLY A 68 4.60 -9.79 -9.49
C GLY A 68 3.94 -8.45 -9.81
N LEU A 69 3.26 -7.92 -8.80
CA LEU A 69 2.35 -6.78 -8.91
C LEU A 69 3.01 -5.53 -9.51
N VAL A 70 4.24 -5.21 -9.12
CA VAL A 70 4.99 -4.06 -9.65
C VAL A 70 5.20 -4.20 -11.17
N ARG A 71 5.60 -5.39 -11.65
CA ARG A 71 5.80 -5.63 -13.09
C ARG A 71 4.49 -5.56 -13.86
N ALA A 72 3.41 -6.12 -13.31
CA ALA A 72 2.09 -6.06 -13.92
C ALA A 72 1.60 -4.60 -14.05
N ARG A 73 1.69 -3.80 -12.99
CA ARG A 73 1.35 -2.36 -13.03
C ARG A 73 2.19 -1.58 -14.05
N LYS A 74 3.50 -1.84 -14.12
CA LYS A 74 4.38 -1.23 -15.12
C LYS A 74 4.02 -1.62 -16.55
N ALA A 75 3.70 -2.89 -16.79
CA ALA A 75 3.32 -3.36 -18.12
C ALA A 75 2.06 -2.62 -18.61
N GLY A 76 1.03 -2.52 -17.77
CA GLY A 76 -0.16 -1.74 -18.08
C GLY A 76 0.14 -0.26 -18.31
N ALA A 77 0.92 0.36 -17.41
CA ALA A 77 1.24 1.77 -17.48
C ALA A 77 2.04 2.16 -18.75
N ARG A 78 2.93 1.29 -19.25
CA ARG A 78 3.68 1.53 -20.50
C ARG A 78 2.81 1.68 -21.73
N ILE A 79 1.67 1.01 -21.77
CA ILE A 79 0.75 1.09 -22.91
C ILE A 79 -0.43 2.02 -22.67
N ALA A 80 -0.59 2.52 -21.45
CA ALA A 80 -1.62 3.47 -21.07
C ALA A 80 -1.44 4.80 -21.83
N SER A 81 -2.53 5.29 -22.44
CA SER A 81 -2.55 6.51 -23.25
C SER A 81 -3.43 7.63 -22.67
N GLY A 82 -4.18 7.35 -21.62
CA GLY A 82 -5.08 8.31 -20.96
C GLY A 82 -4.34 9.49 -20.32
N LYS A 83 -5.04 10.62 -20.21
CA LYS A 83 -4.55 11.80 -19.47
C LYS A 83 -4.27 11.46 -18.00
N TYR A 84 -5.15 10.63 -17.42
CA TYR A 84 -5.00 10.06 -16.08
C TYR A 84 -4.88 8.54 -16.14
N ILE A 85 -4.22 7.98 -15.14
CA ILE A 85 -4.13 6.53 -14.93
C ILE A 85 -4.64 6.23 -13.51
N THR A 86 -5.44 5.17 -13.39
CA THR A 86 -5.87 4.57 -12.14
C THR A 86 -5.63 3.09 -12.13
N PHE A 87 -5.62 2.50 -10.94
CA PHE A 87 -5.55 1.05 -10.75
C PHE A 87 -6.83 0.57 -10.08
N VAL A 88 -7.25 -0.64 -10.42
CA VAL A 88 -8.28 -1.38 -9.68
C VAL A 88 -7.70 -2.76 -9.41
N ASP A 89 -7.61 -3.14 -8.13
CA ASP A 89 -7.15 -4.47 -7.79
C ASP A 89 -8.23 -5.50 -8.19
N SER A 90 -7.82 -6.59 -8.80
CA SER A 90 -8.71 -7.51 -9.54
C SER A 90 -9.66 -8.34 -8.66
N ASP A 91 -9.54 -8.27 -7.36
CA ASP A 91 -10.45 -8.83 -6.37
C ASP A 91 -11.42 -7.82 -5.75
N ASP A 92 -11.31 -6.54 -6.13
CA ASP A 92 -12.12 -5.42 -5.67
C ASP A 92 -13.20 -5.03 -6.70
N TRP A 93 -14.04 -4.04 -6.35
CA TRP A 93 -15.01 -3.46 -7.28
C TRP A 93 -15.27 -1.99 -6.96
N ILE A 94 -15.91 -1.30 -7.90
CA ILE A 94 -16.23 0.12 -7.77
C ILE A 94 -17.72 0.37 -8.04
N ASP A 95 -18.30 1.32 -7.31
CA ASP A 95 -19.68 1.75 -7.52
C ASP A 95 -19.83 2.57 -8.79
N LYS A 96 -21.06 2.51 -9.36
CA LYS A 96 -21.44 3.33 -10.51
C LYS A 96 -21.36 4.82 -10.17
N GLY A 97 -20.85 5.62 -11.11
CA GLY A 97 -20.69 7.07 -10.92
C GLY A 97 -19.32 7.52 -10.47
N MET A 98 -18.46 6.62 -9.95
CA MET A 98 -17.11 6.98 -9.51
C MET A 98 -16.32 7.75 -10.58
N TYR A 99 -16.27 7.22 -11.79
CA TYR A 99 -15.43 7.81 -12.84
C TYR A 99 -16.03 9.10 -13.38
N ARG A 100 -17.35 9.24 -13.43
CA ARG A 100 -18.02 10.48 -13.79
C ARG A 100 -17.69 11.59 -12.78
N THR A 101 -17.85 11.30 -11.50
CA THR A 101 -17.55 12.26 -10.41
C THR A 101 -16.09 12.69 -10.45
N LEU A 102 -15.15 11.73 -10.56
CA LEU A 102 -13.71 12.06 -10.60
C LEU A 102 -13.31 12.80 -11.89
N TYR A 103 -13.95 12.52 -13.02
CA TYR A 103 -13.76 13.28 -14.27
C TYR A 103 -14.16 14.74 -14.09
N GLU A 104 -15.35 15.01 -13.54
CA GLU A 104 -15.83 16.38 -13.31
C GLU A 104 -14.92 17.14 -12.35
N LEU A 105 -14.42 16.48 -11.31
CA LEU A 105 -13.44 17.06 -10.39
C LEU A 105 -12.09 17.32 -11.06
N ALA A 106 -11.60 16.40 -11.88
CA ALA A 106 -10.35 16.57 -12.64
C ALA A 106 -10.43 17.74 -13.61
N GLU A 107 -11.53 17.88 -14.36
CA GLU A 107 -11.74 18.99 -15.27
C GLU A 107 -11.89 20.33 -14.53
N LYS A 108 -12.61 20.34 -13.40
CA LYS A 108 -12.83 21.55 -12.59
C LYS A 108 -11.56 22.05 -11.90
N THR A 109 -10.73 21.12 -11.40
CA THR A 109 -9.60 21.48 -10.53
C THR A 109 -8.26 21.44 -11.23
N GLY A 110 -8.13 20.67 -12.32
CA GLY A 110 -6.86 20.37 -12.96
C GLY A 110 -5.87 19.66 -12.05
N ALA A 111 -6.34 18.99 -10.98
CA ALA A 111 -5.47 18.38 -10.00
C ALA A 111 -4.61 17.25 -10.61
N ASP A 112 -3.34 17.20 -10.26
CA ASP A 112 -2.40 16.18 -10.74
C ASP A 112 -2.71 14.80 -10.16
N ILE A 113 -3.23 14.79 -8.93
CA ILE A 113 -3.65 13.56 -8.25
C ILE A 113 -5.03 13.78 -7.61
N LEU A 114 -5.99 12.87 -7.90
CA LEU A 114 -7.27 12.80 -7.19
C LEU A 114 -7.24 11.59 -6.27
N VAL A 115 -7.81 11.74 -5.07
CA VAL A 115 -7.81 10.71 -4.02
C VAL A 115 -9.23 10.54 -3.47
N THR A 116 -9.68 9.29 -3.31
CA THR A 116 -11.00 8.96 -2.71
C THR A 116 -10.84 8.13 -1.44
N GLY A 117 -11.94 7.95 -0.68
CA GLY A 117 -12.06 6.94 0.35
C GLY A 117 -12.38 5.56 -0.24
N ALA A 118 -12.54 4.57 0.64
CA ALA A 118 -12.98 3.23 0.27
C ALA A 118 -13.86 2.61 1.37
N PHE A 119 -14.72 1.67 0.96
CA PHE A 119 -15.28 0.67 1.87
C PHE A 119 -14.29 -0.49 2.02
N VAL A 120 -14.12 -0.97 3.23
CA VAL A 120 -13.38 -2.20 3.53
C VAL A 120 -14.39 -3.31 3.77
N GLU A 121 -14.43 -4.28 2.85
CA GLU A 121 -15.39 -5.38 2.84
C GLU A 121 -14.75 -6.64 3.41
N VAL A 122 -15.18 -7.08 4.57
CA VAL A 122 -14.64 -8.29 5.21
C VAL A 122 -15.43 -9.50 4.76
N GLU A 123 -14.90 -10.28 3.81
CA GLU A 123 -15.59 -11.43 3.22
C GLU A 123 -16.00 -12.51 4.24
N SER A 124 -15.23 -12.69 5.32
CA SER A 124 -15.47 -13.77 6.28
C SER A 124 -16.71 -13.61 7.15
N ASP A 125 -17.18 -12.38 7.37
CA ASP A 125 -18.30 -12.07 8.25
C ASP A 125 -19.24 -10.98 7.71
N GLY A 126 -18.99 -10.52 6.47
CA GLY A 126 -19.83 -9.53 5.79
C GLY A 126 -19.78 -8.12 6.38
N ARG A 127 -18.78 -7.83 7.24
CA ARG A 127 -18.63 -6.48 7.79
C ARG A 127 -18.14 -5.52 6.73
N GLN A 128 -18.67 -4.30 6.79
CA GLN A 128 -18.23 -3.17 5.99
C GLN A 128 -17.71 -2.07 6.94
N GLU A 129 -16.55 -1.56 6.68
CA GLU A 129 -15.94 -0.45 7.41
C GLU A 129 -15.55 0.66 6.40
N ILE A 130 -15.52 1.91 6.83
CA ILE A 130 -15.12 3.03 5.98
C ILE A 130 -13.64 3.33 6.19
N LEU A 131 -12.88 3.40 5.11
CA LEU A 131 -11.51 3.87 5.07
C LEU A 131 -11.47 5.29 4.51
N GLU A 132 -11.66 6.28 5.38
CA GLU A 132 -11.51 7.69 5.01
C GLU A 132 -10.04 8.09 4.93
N ASN A 133 -9.73 9.04 4.04
CA ASN A 133 -8.39 9.60 4.01
C ASN A 133 -8.12 10.40 5.30
N PRO A 134 -6.92 10.25 5.91
CA PRO A 134 -6.56 10.99 7.12
C PRO A 134 -6.47 12.50 6.89
N ALA A 135 -6.15 12.95 5.67
CA ALA A 135 -6.14 14.35 5.30
C ALA A 135 -7.55 14.83 4.91
N ALA A 136 -7.91 16.04 5.30
CA ALA A 136 -9.22 16.63 5.02
C ALA A 136 -9.50 16.76 3.51
N ALA A 137 -10.78 16.76 3.14
CA ALA A 137 -11.21 16.96 1.76
C ALA A 137 -10.81 18.34 1.21
N GLY A 138 -10.65 18.42 -0.11
CA GLY A 138 -10.39 19.64 -0.85
C GLY A 138 -9.10 19.66 -1.65
N LEU A 139 -8.83 20.81 -2.28
CA LEU A 139 -7.64 21.01 -3.12
C LEU A 139 -6.43 21.41 -2.27
N TYR A 140 -5.31 20.76 -2.52
CA TYR A 140 -4.00 21.00 -1.93
C TYR A 140 -3.05 21.52 -3.01
N THR A 141 -2.57 22.74 -2.83
CA THR A 141 -1.59 23.41 -3.68
C THR A 141 -0.66 24.25 -2.81
N GLY A 142 0.51 24.67 -3.32
CA GLY A 142 1.42 25.55 -2.61
C GLY A 142 1.70 25.11 -1.16
N GLU A 143 1.59 26.03 -0.21
CA GLU A 143 1.89 25.76 1.21
C GLU A 143 1.01 24.65 1.82
N LYS A 144 -0.27 24.53 1.39
CA LYS A 144 -1.16 23.47 1.87
C LYS A 144 -0.68 22.08 1.43
N LEU A 145 -0.15 21.98 0.21
CA LEU A 145 0.44 20.75 -0.31
C LEU A 145 1.75 20.41 0.41
N GLU A 146 2.60 21.40 0.68
CA GLU A 146 3.82 21.17 1.47
C GLU A 146 3.52 20.64 2.87
N LYS A 147 2.50 21.19 3.55
CA LYS A 147 2.05 20.68 4.84
C LYS A 147 1.52 19.23 4.76
N LEU A 148 0.90 18.84 3.66
CA LEU A 148 0.49 17.45 3.42
C LEU A 148 1.72 16.54 3.26
N ARG A 149 2.72 16.95 2.48
CA ARG A 149 3.98 16.23 2.28
C ARG A 149 4.75 16.02 3.58
N GLU A 150 4.78 17.04 4.43
CA GLU A 150 5.43 16.99 5.75
C GLU A 150 4.79 15.97 6.70
N LYS A 151 3.62 15.44 6.37
CA LYS A 151 2.86 14.48 7.18
C LYS A 151 2.45 13.21 6.42
N MET A 152 2.83 13.07 5.14
CA MET A 152 2.27 12.02 4.28
C MET A 152 2.52 10.60 4.78
N LEU A 153 3.71 10.31 5.36
CA LEU A 153 4.03 9.00 5.93
C LEU A 153 3.78 8.93 7.44
N TYR A 154 3.75 10.08 8.14
CA TYR A 154 3.57 10.15 9.57
C TYR A 154 2.78 11.41 9.95
N SER A 155 1.54 11.23 10.40
CA SER A 155 0.63 12.35 10.71
C SER A 155 0.84 13.00 12.09
N GLY A 156 1.83 12.56 12.85
CA GLY A 156 2.04 12.93 14.26
C GLY A 156 1.54 11.85 15.23
N HIS A 157 0.84 10.84 14.76
CA HIS A 157 0.42 9.68 15.55
C HIS A 157 1.16 8.43 15.05
N PHE A 158 1.65 7.65 16.00
CA PHE A 158 2.41 6.45 15.66
C PHE A 158 1.59 5.53 14.77
N TYR A 159 2.17 5.19 13.61
CA TYR A 159 1.56 4.37 12.55
C TYR A 159 0.31 4.94 11.86
N ARG A 160 0.10 6.22 11.89
CA ARG A 160 -0.95 6.85 11.06
C ARG A 160 -0.31 7.73 10.00
N PRO A 161 -0.38 7.37 8.71
CA PRO A 161 0.07 8.26 7.63
C PRO A 161 -0.90 9.44 7.52
N GLY A 162 -0.45 10.53 6.92
CA GLY A 162 -1.33 11.65 6.60
C GLY A 162 -2.11 11.46 5.31
N ILE A 163 -1.66 10.51 4.48
CA ILE A 163 -2.38 10.04 3.29
C ILE A 163 -2.02 8.57 3.07
N TYR A 164 -3.02 7.73 2.79
CA TYR A 164 -2.76 6.31 2.54
C TYR A 164 -1.95 6.11 1.27
N PRO A 165 -0.93 5.22 1.29
CA PRO A 165 -0.08 4.97 0.13
C PRO A 165 -0.76 4.21 -1.00
N VAL A 166 -1.91 3.58 -0.77
CA VAL A 166 -2.61 2.74 -1.74
C VAL A 166 -2.82 3.44 -3.08
N VAL A 167 -2.62 2.72 -4.18
CA VAL A 167 -2.73 3.31 -5.53
C VAL A 167 -4.14 3.22 -6.11
N TRP A 168 -4.95 2.25 -5.68
CA TRP A 168 -6.26 1.92 -6.24
C TRP A 168 -7.36 2.97 -5.95
N ASN A 169 -7.18 3.82 -4.96
CA ASN A 169 -8.10 4.93 -4.66
C ASN A 169 -7.65 6.27 -5.26
N LYS A 170 -6.77 6.23 -6.27
CA LYS A 170 -6.18 7.44 -6.83
C LYS A 170 -6.24 7.47 -8.36
N TRP A 171 -6.47 8.65 -8.88
CA TRP A 171 -6.16 8.99 -10.25
C TRP A 171 -4.88 9.80 -10.28
N PHE A 172 -3.93 9.39 -11.08
CA PHE A 172 -2.65 10.06 -11.25
C PHE A 172 -2.56 10.65 -12.65
N GLN A 173 -2.13 11.90 -12.77
CA GLN A 173 -1.70 12.41 -14.07
C GLN A 173 -0.63 11.47 -14.65
N ARG A 174 -0.79 11.11 -15.91
CA ARG A 174 -0.02 10.05 -16.56
C ARG A 174 1.49 10.24 -16.44
N ASP A 175 1.99 11.44 -16.75
CA ASP A 175 3.44 11.69 -16.77
C ASP A 175 4.07 11.61 -15.38
N ILE A 176 3.36 12.07 -14.35
CA ILE A 176 3.79 11.95 -12.95
C ILE A 176 3.84 10.47 -12.55
N LEU A 177 2.81 9.68 -12.89
CA LEU A 177 2.80 8.26 -12.58
C LEU A 177 3.95 7.52 -13.29
N LEU A 178 4.11 7.70 -14.60
CA LEU A 178 5.14 7.00 -15.37
C LEU A 178 6.55 7.32 -14.86
N LYS A 179 6.82 8.59 -14.55
CA LYS A 179 8.10 9.02 -13.98
C LYS A 179 8.45 8.27 -12.70
N ASN A 180 7.47 7.97 -11.86
CA ASN A 180 7.67 7.42 -10.53
C ASN A 180 7.42 5.91 -10.43
N LEU A 181 6.55 5.34 -11.27
CA LEU A 181 6.26 3.90 -11.27
C LEU A 181 7.34 3.10 -12.01
N LEU A 182 7.78 3.56 -13.21
CA LEU A 182 8.67 2.77 -14.04
C LEU A 182 10.04 2.48 -13.42
N PRO A 183 10.65 3.37 -12.59
CA PRO A 183 11.93 3.11 -11.94
C PRO A 183 11.88 2.20 -10.71
N ILE A 184 10.69 1.85 -10.20
CA ILE A 184 10.55 1.01 -9.00
C ILE A 184 11.28 -0.32 -9.21
N ASP A 185 11.99 -0.80 -8.21
CA ASP A 185 12.64 -2.12 -8.24
C ASP A 185 11.55 -3.22 -8.26
N ASP A 186 11.56 -4.08 -9.27
CA ASP A 186 10.56 -5.14 -9.46
C ASP A 186 10.55 -6.18 -8.32
N ARG A 187 11.59 -6.22 -7.50
CA ARG A 187 11.68 -7.09 -6.30
C ARG A 187 10.87 -6.57 -5.12
N ILE A 188 10.39 -5.32 -5.17
CA ILE A 188 9.54 -4.76 -4.10
C ILE A 188 8.18 -5.44 -4.18
N SER A 189 7.86 -6.25 -3.18
CA SER A 189 6.61 -7.01 -3.06
C SER A 189 5.85 -6.74 -1.76
N LEU A 190 6.38 -5.88 -0.91
CA LEU A 190 5.69 -5.27 0.24
C LEU A 190 5.97 -3.78 0.26
N GLY A 191 4.91 -2.96 0.35
CA GLY A 191 5.00 -1.51 0.32
C GLY A 191 5.26 -0.93 -1.06
N GLU A 192 4.97 -1.67 -2.13
CA GLU A 192 5.04 -1.24 -3.53
C GLU A 192 4.20 0.00 -3.78
N ASP A 193 3.06 0.10 -3.11
CA ASP A 193 2.19 1.27 -3.12
C ASP A 193 2.89 2.53 -2.57
N MET A 194 3.66 2.38 -1.49
CA MET A 194 4.49 3.48 -0.95
C MET A 194 5.57 3.90 -1.94
N ALA A 195 6.23 2.92 -2.58
CA ALA A 195 7.27 3.17 -3.56
C ALA A 195 6.75 3.92 -4.79
N CYS A 196 5.44 3.86 -5.08
CA CYS A 196 4.77 4.56 -6.16
C CYS A 196 4.15 5.89 -5.70
N THR A 197 3.26 5.84 -4.70
CA THR A 197 2.40 6.97 -4.33
C THR A 197 3.19 8.15 -3.75
N TYR A 198 4.12 7.91 -2.83
CA TYR A 198 4.81 9.01 -2.18
C TYR A 198 5.74 9.79 -3.11
N PRO A 199 6.50 9.19 -4.03
CA PRO A 199 7.19 9.95 -5.07
C PRO A 199 6.25 10.73 -6.00
N CYS A 200 5.10 10.14 -6.37
CA CYS A 200 4.08 10.88 -7.14
C CYS A 200 3.58 12.12 -6.38
N LEU A 201 3.32 11.99 -5.07
CA LEU A 201 2.91 13.13 -4.23
C LEU A 201 4.01 14.21 -4.13
N MET A 202 5.28 13.84 -4.16
CA MET A 202 6.40 14.80 -4.16
C MET A 202 6.52 15.55 -5.48
N ASP A 203 6.19 14.92 -6.60
CA ASP A 203 6.26 15.52 -7.93
C ASP A 203 4.98 16.30 -8.33
N ALA A 204 3.84 16.01 -7.71
CA ALA A 204 2.57 16.65 -8.04
C ALA A 204 2.57 18.14 -7.64
N GLY A 205 2.10 19.03 -8.50
CA GLY A 205 1.83 20.44 -8.15
C GLY A 205 0.51 20.63 -7.40
N SER A 206 -0.39 19.64 -7.47
CA SER A 206 -1.72 19.68 -6.88
C SER A 206 -2.27 18.30 -6.54
N VAL A 207 -3.01 18.22 -5.43
CA VAL A 207 -3.72 17.00 -4.99
C VAL A 207 -5.13 17.40 -4.59
N PHE A 208 -6.14 16.68 -5.07
CA PHE A 208 -7.52 16.85 -4.65
C PHE A 208 -7.97 15.61 -3.86
N ILE A 209 -8.44 15.82 -2.64
CA ILE A 209 -9.01 14.75 -1.78
C ILE A 209 -10.53 14.90 -1.78
N TYR A 210 -11.22 13.86 -2.24
CA TYR A 210 -12.67 13.76 -2.29
C TYR A 210 -13.20 12.87 -1.18
N SER A 211 -14.25 13.30 -0.49
CA SER A 211 -14.84 12.58 0.64
C SER A 211 -16.37 12.62 0.72
N ASP A 212 -17.06 13.25 -0.28
CA ASP A 212 -18.52 13.38 -0.22
C ASP A 212 -19.23 12.05 -0.45
N GLU A 213 -18.60 11.16 -1.25
CA GLU A 213 -19.09 9.82 -1.52
C GLU A 213 -17.94 8.82 -1.54
N ILE A 214 -18.25 7.58 -1.22
CA ILE A 214 -17.28 6.47 -1.25
C ILE A 214 -17.74 5.48 -2.31
N PHE A 215 -16.85 5.13 -3.22
CA PHE A 215 -17.16 4.32 -4.40
C PHE A 215 -16.35 3.04 -4.51
N TYR A 216 -15.18 2.98 -3.87
CA TYR A 216 -14.26 1.86 -4.00
C TYR A 216 -14.52 0.84 -2.89
N HIS A 217 -14.62 -0.44 -3.23
CA HIS A 217 -14.82 -1.53 -2.29
C HIS A 217 -13.57 -2.41 -2.26
N TYR A 218 -12.80 -2.28 -1.19
CA TYR A 218 -11.62 -3.08 -0.91
C TYR A 218 -11.98 -4.37 -0.18
N ARG A 219 -11.75 -5.52 -0.83
CA ARG A 219 -12.10 -6.84 -0.30
C ARG A 219 -11.01 -7.43 0.58
N ILE A 220 -11.34 -7.75 1.83
CA ILE A 220 -10.45 -8.51 2.71
C ILE A 220 -10.77 -10.02 2.59
N ARG A 221 -9.90 -10.75 1.90
CA ARG A 221 -9.98 -12.22 1.72
C ARG A 221 -9.09 -12.95 2.71
N LYS A 222 -9.40 -14.26 2.96
CA LYS A 222 -8.55 -15.12 3.80
C LYS A 222 -7.22 -15.47 3.12
N ASP A 223 -7.23 -15.60 1.80
CA ASP A 223 -6.10 -16.00 0.95
C ASP A 223 -5.39 -14.82 0.28
N ALA A 224 -5.68 -13.59 0.71
CA ALA A 224 -5.04 -12.40 0.18
C ALA A 224 -3.51 -12.46 0.31
N MET A 225 -2.81 -11.91 -0.69
CA MET A 225 -1.34 -11.88 -0.73
C MET A 225 -0.72 -11.27 0.53
N THR A 226 -1.38 -10.28 1.12
CA THR A 226 -0.96 -9.63 2.38
C THR A 226 -1.04 -10.53 3.61
N LYS A 227 -1.80 -11.64 3.53
CA LYS A 227 -1.95 -12.62 4.62
C LYS A 227 -1.06 -13.86 4.46
N GLN A 228 -0.40 -14.01 3.32
CA GLN A 228 0.52 -15.12 3.10
C GLN A 228 1.81 -14.87 3.87
N ASP A 229 1.99 -15.63 4.95
CA ASP A 229 3.24 -15.64 5.70
C ASP A 229 4.35 -16.30 4.88
N THR A 230 5.23 -15.49 4.33
CA THR A 230 6.38 -15.99 3.56
C THR A 230 7.65 -16.11 4.41
N GLY A 231 7.61 -15.75 5.69
CA GLY A 231 8.79 -15.76 6.56
C GLY A 231 9.89 -14.76 6.17
N ALA A 232 9.69 -13.96 5.13
CA ALA A 232 10.69 -13.07 4.53
C ALA A 232 10.31 -11.57 4.63
N ALA A 233 9.48 -11.19 5.60
CA ALA A 233 9.01 -9.80 5.71
C ALA A 233 10.18 -8.81 5.92
N ALA A 234 11.17 -9.19 6.74
CA ALA A 234 12.35 -8.35 6.98
C ALA A 234 13.15 -8.07 5.69
N GLU A 235 13.36 -9.10 4.88
CA GLU A 235 14.08 -9.03 3.60
C GLU A 235 13.32 -8.14 2.60
N LYS A 236 12.01 -8.34 2.48
CA LYS A 236 11.13 -7.55 1.60
C LYS A 236 11.10 -6.08 1.99
N TYR A 237 10.93 -5.77 3.27
CA TYR A 237 11.04 -4.39 3.77
C TYR A 237 12.45 -3.83 3.63
N GLY A 238 13.49 -4.66 3.75
CA GLY A 238 14.87 -4.27 3.47
C GLY A 238 15.05 -3.77 2.04
N ILE A 239 14.44 -4.44 1.04
CA ILE A 239 14.47 -4.01 -0.37
C ILE A 239 13.73 -2.67 -0.53
N LEU A 240 12.51 -2.56 0.02
CA LEU A 240 11.74 -1.32 0.00
C LEU A 240 12.54 -0.14 0.57
N TYR A 241 13.14 -0.30 1.75
CA TYR A 241 13.86 0.81 2.40
C TYR A 241 15.12 1.24 1.67
N ARG A 242 15.86 0.31 1.04
CA ARG A 242 16.99 0.69 0.15
C ARG A 242 16.52 1.55 -1.01
N TYR A 243 15.35 1.24 -1.57
CA TYR A 243 14.73 2.05 -2.62
C TYR A 243 14.29 3.43 -2.10
N LEU A 244 13.56 3.49 -0.98
CA LEU A 244 13.08 4.74 -0.39
C LEU A 244 14.22 5.67 0.03
N GLU A 245 15.29 5.14 0.60
CA GLU A 245 16.50 5.94 0.96
C GLU A 245 17.20 6.52 -0.28
N LYS A 246 17.16 5.81 -1.41
CA LYS A 246 17.70 6.30 -2.67
C LYS A 246 16.88 7.46 -3.26
N ILE A 247 15.55 7.38 -3.22
CA ILE A 247 14.66 8.39 -3.79
C ILE A 247 14.42 9.57 -2.82
N PHE A 248 14.55 9.35 -1.51
CA PHE A 248 14.38 10.37 -0.46
C PHE A 248 15.69 10.52 0.36
N PRO A 249 16.77 11.03 -0.23
CA PRO A 249 18.04 11.16 0.47
C PRO A 249 17.91 12.15 1.63
N ARG A 250 18.37 11.74 2.81
CA ARG A 250 18.23 12.46 4.07
C ARG A 250 18.78 13.89 4.02
N GLU A 251 19.91 14.09 3.34
CA GLU A 251 20.58 15.38 3.23
C GLU A 251 19.76 16.39 2.44
N LYS A 252 18.95 15.91 1.48
CA LYS A 252 18.12 16.75 0.61
C LYS A 252 16.69 16.89 1.11
N MET A 253 16.19 15.88 1.83
CA MET A 253 14.79 15.78 2.27
C MET A 253 14.67 15.40 3.75
N PRO A 254 15.18 16.23 4.69
CA PRO A 254 15.27 15.86 6.10
C PRO A 254 13.90 15.59 6.75
N LYS A 255 12.85 16.32 6.36
CA LYS A 255 11.48 16.11 6.88
C LYS A 255 10.88 14.77 6.44
N ILE A 256 11.14 14.35 5.20
CA ILE A 256 10.71 13.04 4.71
C ILE A 256 11.52 11.92 5.38
N ALA A 257 12.82 12.13 5.54
CA ALA A 257 13.69 11.18 6.26
C ALA A 257 13.27 10.97 7.72
N GLU A 258 12.77 12.01 8.38
CA GLU A 258 12.19 11.91 9.73
C GLU A 258 10.92 11.03 9.71
N GLN A 259 10.01 11.27 8.79
CA GLN A 259 8.79 10.46 8.64
C GLN A 259 9.14 8.99 8.33
N LEU A 260 10.11 8.74 7.43
CA LEU A 260 10.62 7.41 7.14
C LEU A 260 11.21 6.74 8.40
N ASN A 261 11.88 7.51 9.28
CA ASN A 261 12.41 6.99 10.53
C ASN A 261 11.28 6.48 11.46
N TYR A 262 10.16 7.21 11.58
CA TYR A 262 8.98 6.75 12.31
C TYR A 262 8.37 5.48 11.70
N HIS A 263 8.15 5.49 10.40
CA HIS A 263 7.57 4.35 9.68
C HIS A 263 8.47 3.11 9.79
N ARG A 264 9.78 3.28 9.64
CA ARG A 264 10.77 2.19 9.78
C ARG A 264 10.76 1.60 11.19
N ALA A 265 10.70 2.44 12.22
CA ALA A 265 10.60 1.99 13.61
C ALA A 265 9.33 1.16 13.86
N TYR A 266 8.21 1.56 13.27
CA TYR A 266 6.98 0.77 13.30
C TYR A 266 7.16 -0.58 12.61
N LEU A 267 7.63 -0.62 11.37
CA LEU A 267 7.79 -1.87 10.61
C LEU A 267 8.73 -2.85 11.29
N VAL A 268 9.84 -2.38 11.85
CA VAL A 268 10.76 -3.25 12.62
C VAL A 268 10.03 -3.81 13.84
N SER A 269 9.23 -3.02 14.52
CA SER A 269 8.45 -3.51 15.66
C SER A 269 7.46 -4.61 15.24
N VAL A 270 6.79 -4.46 14.08
CA VAL A 270 5.87 -5.45 13.52
C VAL A 270 6.64 -6.72 13.10
N VAL A 271 7.74 -6.59 12.38
CA VAL A 271 8.58 -7.73 11.97
C VAL A 271 9.07 -8.53 13.18
N LEU A 272 9.56 -7.85 14.21
CA LEU A 272 10.00 -8.52 15.44
C LEU A 272 8.84 -9.20 16.18
N LEU A 273 7.66 -8.58 16.18
CA LEU A 273 6.45 -9.15 16.74
C LEU A 273 6.05 -10.43 16.00
N GLU A 274 5.97 -10.37 14.66
CA GLU A 274 5.63 -11.53 13.84
C GLU A 274 6.62 -12.68 14.02
N GLU A 275 7.93 -12.42 13.95
CA GLU A 275 8.96 -13.41 14.11
C GLU A 275 8.88 -14.12 15.47
N LEU A 276 8.57 -13.39 16.53
CA LEU A 276 8.48 -13.92 17.89
C LEU A 276 7.14 -14.60 18.20
N LEU A 277 6.03 -14.14 17.58
CA LEU A 277 4.68 -14.70 17.79
C LEU A 277 4.33 -15.85 16.83
N LYS A 278 4.93 -15.94 15.65
CA LYS A 278 4.79 -17.11 14.75
C LYS A 278 5.01 -18.43 15.46
N HIS A 279 5.73 -18.38 16.54
CA HIS A 279 6.02 -19.48 17.43
C HIS A 279 5.12 -19.49 18.68
N ASP A 280 3.87 -18.99 18.60
CA ASP A 280 2.87 -19.06 19.70
C ASP A 280 2.58 -20.51 20.18
N ARG A 281 3.15 -21.47 19.47
CA ARG A 281 3.38 -22.86 19.92
C ARG A 281 4.69 -22.98 20.69
N ILE A 282 5.21 -21.87 21.25
CA ILE A 282 6.41 -21.88 22.11
C ILE A 282 6.03 -22.57 23.41
N GLY A 283 6.13 -23.88 23.39
CA GLY A 283 5.98 -24.70 24.58
C GLY A 283 7.10 -24.53 25.61
N SER A 284 8.07 -23.64 25.37
CA SER A 284 9.13 -23.34 26.31
C SER A 284 9.74 -21.93 26.12
N PHE A 285 9.97 -21.24 27.22
CA PHE A 285 10.70 -19.99 27.34
C PHE A 285 12.11 -20.03 26.71
N GLN A 286 12.76 -21.21 26.72
CA GLN A 286 14.07 -21.43 26.11
C GLN A 286 14.04 -21.23 24.59
N LYS A 287 13.03 -21.79 23.93
CA LYS A 287 12.85 -21.64 22.47
C LYS A 287 12.61 -20.18 22.06
N GLY A 288 11.84 -19.42 22.86
CA GLY A 288 11.66 -17.99 22.63
C GLY A 288 12.97 -17.19 22.68
N LYS A 289 13.89 -17.56 23.58
CA LYS A 289 15.24 -16.95 23.63
C LYS A 289 16.07 -17.26 22.38
N GLU A 290 15.96 -18.48 21.84
CA GLU A 290 16.67 -18.87 20.62
C GLU A 290 16.19 -18.05 19.44
N ILE A 291 14.88 -17.93 19.24
CA ILE A 291 14.27 -17.12 18.19
C ILE A 291 14.68 -15.65 18.32
N ALA A 292 14.65 -15.07 19.53
CA ALA A 292 15.12 -13.71 19.74
C ALA A 292 16.60 -13.52 19.36
N ARG A 293 17.43 -14.54 19.60
CA ARG A 293 18.85 -14.53 19.17
C ARG A 293 18.99 -14.64 17.65
N GLU A 294 18.16 -15.46 17.01
CA GLU A 294 18.10 -15.55 15.54
C GLU A 294 17.71 -14.20 14.91
N CYS A 295 16.72 -13.50 15.50
CA CYS A 295 16.37 -12.13 15.05
C CYS A 295 17.57 -11.17 15.11
N PHE A 296 18.45 -11.28 16.12
CA PHE A 296 19.66 -10.45 16.22
C PHE A 296 20.68 -10.75 15.12
N ALA A 297 20.68 -11.96 14.58
CA ALA A 297 21.59 -12.41 13.53
C ALA A 297 21.07 -12.11 12.11
N LYS A 298 19.77 -11.89 11.91
CA LYS A 298 19.21 -11.61 10.58
C LYS A 298 19.69 -10.28 10.04
N GLU A 299 20.47 -10.31 8.94
CA GLU A 299 21.04 -9.12 8.30
C GLU A 299 19.98 -8.10 7.90
N ALA A 300 18.84 -8.55 7.39
CA ALA A 300 17.75 -7.67 7.00
C ALA A 300 17.20 -6.86 8.18
N ILE A 301 17.03 -7.48 9.37
CA ILE A 301 16.60 -6.78 10.58
C ILE A 301 17.71 -5.83 11.07
N GLN A 302 18.96 -6.24 11.02
CA GLN A 302 20.09 -5.37 11.36
C GLN A 302 20.13 -4.13 10.46
N TYR A 303 19.96 -4.30 9.14
CA TYR A 303 19.89 -3.19 8.19
C TYR A 303 18.70 -2.25 8.51
N LEU A 304 17.52 -2.80 8.72
CA LEU A 304 16.35 -1.99 9.09
C LEU A 304 16.57 -1.24 10.41
N MET A 305 17.18 -1.87 11.41
CA MET A 305 17.50 -1.25 12.70
C MET A 305 18.59 -0.18 12.60
N SER A 306 19.58 -0.34 11.73
CA SER A 306 20.69 0.62 11.59
C SER A 306 20.22 2.02 11.13
N GLY A 307 19.13 2.08 10.33
CA GLY A 307 18.54 3.33 9.87
C GLY A 307 17.64 4.02 10.89
N ILE A 308 17.37 3.42 12.07
CA ILE A 308 16.49 4.01 13.08
C ILE A 308 17.30 4.87 14.07
N HIS A 309 16.96 6.14 14.18
CA HIS A 309 17.50 7.10 15.14
C HIS A 309 16.54 7.24 16.32
N LEU A 310 16.60 6.29 17.27
CA LEU A 310 15.65 6.18 18.39
C LEU A 310 15.54 7.43 19.26
N GLU A 311 16.64 8.17 19.39
CA GLU A 311 16.75 9.42 20.17
C GLU A 311 15.87 10.54 19.58
N GLN A 312 15.59 10.49 18.29
CA GLN A 312 14.79 11.49 17.56
C GLN A 312 13.29 11.16 17.53
N LEU A 313 12.89 9.97 18.01
CA LEU A 313 11.52 9.48 17.88
C LEU A 313 10.74 9.58 19.19
N GLN A 314 9.49 10.04 19.10
CA GLN A 314 8.52 9.92 20.17
C GLN A 314 7.66 8.66 19.93
N LEU A 315 8.08 7.54 20.51
CA LEU A 315 7.42 6.25 20.34
C LEU A 315 6.62 5.86 21.57
N PRO A 316 5.53 5.07 21.40
CA PRO A 316 4.89 4.40 22.53
C PRO A 316 5.91 3.58 23.33
N VAL A 317 5.72 3.50 24.64
CA VAL A 317 6.70 2.89 25.55
C VAL A 317 7.06 1.46 25.14
N SER A 318 6.07 0.62 24.81
CA SER A 318 6.28 -0.76 24.38
C SER A 318 7.20 -0.84 23.15
N HIS A 319 6.93 -0.04 22.11
CA HIS A 319 7.71 -0.03 20.88
C HIS A 319 9.15 0.47 21.11
N ARG A 320 9.30 1.54 21.89
CA ARG A 320 10.63 2.03 22.29
C ARG A 320 11.42 0.96 23.02
N GLN A 321 10.79 0.22 23.92
CA GLN A 321 11.46 -0.85 24.68
C GLN A 321 11.80 -2.05 23.81
N VAL A 322 10.93 -2.46 22.87
CA VAL A 322 11.23 -3.52 21.90
C VAL A 322 12.48 -3.17 21.10
N LEU A 323 12.52 -1.99 20.48
CA LEU A 323 13.67 -1.56 19.66
C LEU A 323 14.93 -1.37 20.49
N THR A 324 14.81 -0.90 21.74
CA THR A 324 15.95 -0.76 22.67
C THR A 324 16.48 -2.12 23.10
N ALA A 325 15.61 -3.08 23.38
CA ALA A 325 15.99 -4.46 23.76
C ALA A 325 16.71 -5.15 22.58
N TYR A 326 16.21 -4.98 21.35
CA TYR A 326 16.88 -5.47 20.15
C TYR A 326 18.28 -4.86 20.01
N ARG A 327 18.41 -3.53 20.05
CA ARG A 327 19.70 -2.81 19.93
C ARG A 327 20.73 -3.27 20.96
N LYS A 328 20.27 -3.53 22.19
CA LYS A 328 21.11 -4.04 23.30
C LYS A 328 21.28 -5.56 23.31
N LYS A 329 20.77 -6.28 22.32
CA LYS A 329 20.80 -7.75 22.19
C LYS A 329 20.28 -8.47 23.47
N ARG A 330 19.25 -7.90 24.12
CA ARG A 330 18.65 -8.43 25.35
C ARG A 330 17.45 -9.34 25.01
N ALA A 331 17.69 -10.63 24.75
CA ALA A 331 16.66 -11.57 24.31
C ALA A 331 15.44 -11.64 25.24
N LEU A 332 15.63 -11.71 26.57
CA LEU A 332 14.54 -11.76 27.53
C LEU A 332 13.70 -10.47 27.54
N SER A 333 14.37 -9.32 27.48
CA SER A 333 13.70 -8.04 27.44
C SER A 333 12.94 -7.86 26.12
N LEU A 334 13.49 -8.36 25.01
CA LEU A 334 12.84 -8.34 23.71
C LEU A 334 11.54 -9.15 23.75
N LEU A 335 11.58 -10.39 24.22
CA LEU A 335 10.39 -11.25 24.37
C LEU A 335 9.32 -10.61 25.23
N PHE A 336 9.70 -10.11 26.42
CA PHE A 336 8.77 -9.49 27.37
C PHE A 336 8.05 -8.29 26.74
N TRP A 337 8.78 -7.33 26.16
CA TRP A 337 8.19 -6.13 25.60
C TRP A 337 7.41 -6.37 24.31
N THR A 338 7.78 -7.40 23.54
CA THR A 338 7.00 -7.81 22.35
C THR A 338 5.64 -8.35 22.76
N GLN A 339 5.56 -9.16 23.82
CA GLN A 339 4.28 -9.66 24.35
C GLN A 339 3.41 -8.52 24.91
N ILE A 340 4.01 -7.57 25.63
CA ILE A 340 3.27 -6.39 26.12
C ILE A 340 2.76 -5.54 24.97
N GLY A 341 3.56 -5.33 23.93
CA GLY A 341 3.15 -4.60 22.72
C GLY A 341 1.95 -5.24 22.04
N TYR A 342 1.97 -6.56 21.91
CA TYR A 342 0.84 -7.34 21.36
C TYR A 342 -0.44 -7.20 22.21
N LEU A 343 -0.33 -7.36 23.51
CA LEU A 343 -1.47 -7.23 24.43
C LEU A 343 -2.06 -5.83 24.40
N SER A 344 -1.22 -4.80 24.33
CA SER A 344 -1.68 -3.41 24.24
C SER A 344 -2.41 -3.11 22.92
N GLN A 345 -1.92 -3.61 21.81
CA GLN A 345 -2.59 -3.48 20.50
C GLN A 345 -3.92 -4.24 20.49
N TRP A 346 -3.96 -5.48 21.03
CA TRP A 346 -5.17 -6.27 21.13
C TRP A 346 -6.23 -5.61 22.04
N LEU A 347 -5.82 -4.99 23.16
CA LEU A 347 -6.73 -4.25 24.04
C LEU A 347 -7.29 -2.99 23.37
N LEU A 348 -6.45 -2.21 22.68
CA LEU A 348 -6.89 -1.04 21.92
C LEU A 348 -7.88 -1.45 20.83
N TRP A 349 -7.59 -2.48 20.07
CA TRP A 349 -8.49 -3.02 19.06
C TRP A 349 -9.84 -3.49 19.64
N LYS A 350 -9.86 -4.07 20.86
CA LYS A 350 -11.11 -4.42 21.56
C LYS A 350 -11.88 -3.21 22.08
N LEU A 351 -11.21 -2.13 22.47
CA LEU A 351 -11.84 -0.92 22.97
C LEU A 351 -12.41 -0.03 21.87
N GLU A 352 -11.75 -0.01 20.70
CA GLU A 352 -12.24 0.70 19.51
C GLU A 352 -13.45 -0.01 18.85
N ARG A 353 -13.77 -1.23 19.27
CA ARG A 353 -14.91 -2.04 18.78
C ARG A 353 -16.10 -2.13 19.75
N LYS A 354 -16.08 -1.39 20.82
CA LYS A 354 -17.23 -1.16 21.71
C LYS A 354 -17.83 0.23 21.46
#